data_627e4176ccc4c1fa5ee8f537a83e3bdf
#
_entry.id   627e4176ccc4c1fa5ee8f537a83e3bdf
#
_cell.length_a   1.000
_cell.length_b   1.000
_cell.length_c   1.000
_cell.angle_alpha   90.00
_cell.angle_beta   90.00
_cell.angle_gamma   90.00
#
_symmetry.space_group_name_H-M   'P 1'
#
loop_
_entity.id
_entity.type
_entity.pdbx_description
1 polymer ?
#
loop_
_entity_poly.entity_id
_entity_poly.type
_entity_poly.pdbx_seq_one_letter_code
_entity_poly.pdbx_strand_id
1 'polypeptide(L)'
;MNVVLRQALPGDALNIAEVYLASRKAFLVFAPLAHSDIEVRQWVADVLIPSGGLTVAVAATGVIGMMALSDDSQVDWIDQLYLHPAVVGQNIGTQLLERAKQQLGPVIRLYTFQANAASRRFYERHGFRPITFSDGHANEEHCPDVLYEFNRNG
;
A
#
# COMPACT_ATOMS: atom_id res chain seq x y z
N MET A 1 1.75 1.03 21.15
CA MET A 1 1.33 -0.30 20.64
C MET A 1 2.55 -0.99 20.08
N ASN A 2 2.76 -2.24 20.43
CA ASN A 2 3.85 -3.02 19.89
C ASN A 2 3.44 -3.63 18.54
N VAL A 3 4.20 -3.32 17.50
CA VAL A 3 3.93 -3.78 16.15
C VAL A 3 5.16 -4.51 15.63
N VAL A 4 4.92 -5.70 15.06
CA VAL A 4 5.95 -6.48 14.39
C VAL A 4 5.72 -6.42 12.89
N LEU A 5 6.75 -6.10 12.13
CA LEU A 5 6.72 -6.16 10.68
C LEU A 5 7.40 -7.46 10.25
N ARG A 6 6.70 -8.24 9.44
CA ARG A 6 7.23 -9.52 8.93
C ARG A 6 6.67 -9.83 7.56
N GLN A 7 7.29 -10.78 6.87
CA GLN A 7 6.74 -11.27 5.60
C GLN A 7 5.42 -11.97 5.83
N ALA A 8 4.47 -11.78 4.91
CA ALA A 8 3.18 -12.44 4.95
C ALA A 8 3.32 -13.94 4.75
N LEU A 9 2.49 -14.70 5.46
CA LEU A 9 2.40 -16.15 5.34
C LEU A 9 1.02 -16.52 4.77
N PRO A 10 0.88 -17.72 4.15
CA PRO A 10 -0.42 -18.13 3.60
C PRO A 10 -1.58 -18.02 4.58
N GLY A 11 -1.34 -18.29 5.87
CA GLY A 11 -2.35 -18.18 6.90
C GLY A 11 -2.84 -16.76 7.18
N ASP A 12 -2.17 -15.74 6.66
CA ASP A 12 -2.56 -14.34 6.86
C ASP A 12 -3.60 -13.86 5.84
N ALA A 13 -3.95 -14.67 4.85
CA ALA A 13 -4.71 -14.22 3.67
C ALA A 13 -6.02 -13.52 4.02
N LEU A 14 -6.84 -14.11 4.91
CA LEU A 14 -8.12 -13.52 5.29
C LEU A 14 -7.94 -12.19 6.01
N ASN A 15 -6.98 -12.12 6.93
CA ASN A 15 -6.74 -10.90 7.71
C ASN A 15 -6.16 -9.78 6.84
N ILE A 16 -5.31 -10.10 5.88
CA ILE A 16 -4.80 -9.13 4.91
C ILE A 16 -5.95 -8.58 4.07
N ALA A 17 -6.82 -9.44 3.56
CA ALA A 17 -7.98 -9.03 2.78
C ALA A 17 -8.90 -8.12 3.60
N GLU A 18 -9.11 -8.41 4.88
CA GLU A 18 -9.92 -7.56 5.77
C GLU A 18 -9.32 -6.16 5.92
N VAL A 19 -8.00 -6.05 6.11
CA VAL A 19 -7.32 -4.74 6.18
C VAL A 19 -7.50 -3.96 4.88
N TYR A 20 -7.25 -4.61 3.75
CA TYR A 20 -7.39 -4.01 2.43
C TYR A 20 -8.81 -3.49 2.21
N LEU A 21 -9.82 -4.33 2.44
CA LEU A 21 -11.22 -3.98 2.22
C LEU A 21 -11.69 -2.88 3.17
N ALA A 22 -11.34 -2.99 4.47
CA ALA A 22 -11.74 -2.00 5.45
C ALA A 22 -11.14 -0.62 5.14
N SER A 23 -9.87 -0.58 4.77
CA SER A 23 -9.18 0.66 4.41
C SER A 23 -9.82 1.31 3.18
N ARG A 24 -10.07 0.54 2.14
CA ARG A 24 -10.66 1.06 0.90
C ARG A 24 -12.07 1.59 1.12
N LYS A 25 -12.89 0.87 1.88
CA LYS A 25 -14.25 1.30 2.19
C LYS A 25 -14.29 2.57 3.03
N ALA A 26 -13.33 2.72 3.95
CA ALA A 26 -13.28 3.89 4.84
C ALA A 26 -12.71 5.13 4.16
N PHE A 27 -11.67 4.98 3.32
CA PHE A 27 -10.87 6.12 2.85
C PHE A 27 -10.95 6.36 1.35
N LEU A 28 -11.38 5.39 0.55
CA LEU A 28 -11.38 5.50 -0.90
C LEU A 28 -12.79 5.42 -1.49
N VAL A 29 -13.74 6.13 -0.85
CA VAL A 29 -15.13 6.14 -1.31
C VAL A 29 -15.29 6.77 -2.70
N PHE A 30 -14.38 7.68 -3.08
CA PHE A 30 -14.35 8.32 -4.40
C PHE A 30 -13.81 7.39 -5.51
N ALA A 31 -13.22 6.26 -5.13
CA ALA A 31 -12.64 5.28 -6.06
C ALA A 31 -13.07 3.87 -5.65
N PRO A 32 -14.38 3.53 -5.84
CA PRO A 32 -14.88 2.22 -5.42
C PRO A 32 -14.13 1.09 -6.10
N LEU A 33 -13.93 -0.01 -5.37
CA LEU A 33 -13.30 -1.20 -5.92
C LEU A 33 -14.08 -1.75 -7.11
N ALA A 34 -13.34 -2.13 -8.16
CA ALA A 34 -13.92 -2.80 -9.33
C ALA A 34 -14.20 -4.29 -9.07
N HIS A 35 -13.77 -4.83 -7.92
CA HIS A 35 -13.84 -6.24 -7.59
C HIS A 35 -14.67 -6.49 -6.33
N SER A 36 -15.32 -7.67 -6.27
CA SER A 36 -16.08 -8.08 -5.09
C SER A 36 -15.15 -8.47 -3.93
N ASP A 37 -15.70 -8.56 -2.71
CA ASP A 37 -14.95 -9.00 -1.53
C ASP A 37 -14.35 -10.39 -1.73
N ILE A 38 -15.11 -11.30 -2.37
CA ILE A 38 -14.63 -12.66 -2.66
C ILE A 38 -13.45 -12.63 -3.64
N GLU A 39 -13.54 -11.82 -4.69
CA GLU A 39 -12.44 -11.66 -5.65
C GLU A 39 -11.19 -11.10 -4.98
N VAL A 40 -11.34 -10.14 -4.08
CA VAL A 40 -10.21 -9.58 -3.32
C VAL A 40 -9.56 -10.65 -2.45
N ARG A 41 -10.34 -11.46 -1.74
CA ARG A 41 -9.80 -12.54 -0.91
C ARG A 41 -9.04 -13.57 -1.73
N GLN A 42 -9.56 -13.94 -2.89
CA GLN A 42 -8.89 -14.86 -3.82
C GLN A 42 -7.59 -14.25 -4.34
N TRP A 43 -7.61 -12.99 -4.74
CA TRP A 43 -6.42 -12.29 -5.23
C TRP A 43 -5.31 -12.24 -4.17
N VAL A 44 -5.65 -11.96 -2.92
CA VAL A 44 -4.67 -11.93 -1.83
C VAL A 44 -4.03 -13.30 -1.65
N ALA A 45 -4.84 -14.37 -1.61
CA ALA A 45 -4.35 -15.73 -1.37
C ALA A 45 -3.55 -16.29 -2.55
N ASP A 46 -4.02 -16.05 -3.79
CA ASP A 46 -3.53 -16.75 -4.97
C ASP A 46 -2.47 -15.96 -5.75
N VAL A 47 -2.43 -14.64 -5.60
CA VAL A 47 -1.54 -13.77 -6.36
C VAL A 47 -0.62 -12.98 -5.43
N LEU A 48 -1.18 -12.24 -4.49
CA LEU A 48 -0.43 -11.28 -3.71
C LEU A 48 0.56 -11.94 -2.75
N ILE A 49 0.11 -12.90 -1.96
CA ILE A 49 1.00 -13.62 -1.03
C ILE A 49 2.07 -14.42 -1.81
N PRO A 50 1.72 -15.21 -2.84
CA PRO A 50 2.74 -15.93 -3.60
C PRO A 50 3.78 -15.06 -4.30
N SER A 51 3.49 -13.78 -4.55
CA SER A 51 4.45 -12.85 -5.18
C SER A 51 5.73 -12.68 -4.37
N GLY A 52 5.68 -12.88 -3.04
CA GLY A 52 6.83 -12.81 -2.15
C GLY A 52 7.18 -11.42 -1.66
N GLY A 53 6.54 -10.37 -2.18
CA GLY A 53 6.85 -8.98 -1.81
C GLY A 53 5.93 -8.39 -0.76
N LEU A 54 5.17 -9.20 -0.04
CA LEU A 54 4.15 -8.73 0.88
C LEU A 54 4.63 -8.75 2.33
N THR A 55 4.62 -7.57 2.95
CA THR A 55 4.91 -7.38 4.37
C THR A 55 3.61 -7.11 5.11
N VAL A 56 3.46 -7.67 6.30
CA VAL A 56 2.34 -7.37 7.21
C VAL A 56 2.85 -6.69 8.47
N ALA A 57 2.02 -5.80 9.01
CA ALA A 57 2.20 -5.22 10.33
C ALA A 57 1.23 -5.93 11.27
N VAL A 58 1.78 -6.52 12.34
CA VAL A 58 1.02 -7.36 13.27
C VAL A 58 1.10 -6.78 14.66
N ALA A 59 -0.07 -6.56 15.27
CA ALA A 59 -0.21 -6.16 16.67
C ALA A 59 -0.80 -7.33 17.47
N ALA A 60 -1.06 -7.12 18.76
CA ALA A 60 -1.66 -8.16 19.61
C ALA A 60 -3.05 -8.61 19.09
N THR A 61 -3.77 -7.72 18.41
CA THR A 61 -5.09 -8.00 17.84
C THR A 61 -5.03 -8.72 16.49
N GLY A 62 -3.85 -8.87 15.90
CA GLY A 62 -3.66 -9.49 14.59
C GLY A 62 -3.07 -8.56 13.55
N VAL A 63 -3.28 -8.85 12.28
CA VAL A 63 -2.80 -8.04 11.16
C VAL A 63 -3.55 -6.71 11.13
N ILE A 64 -2.79 -5.61 11.14
CA ILE A 64 -3.33 -4.24 11.15
C ILE A 64 -2.86 -3.41 9.96
N GLY A 65 -1.91 -3.91 9.18
CA GLY A 65 -1.42 -3.23 7.99
C GLY A 65 -0.78 -4.20 7.01
N MET A 66 -0.67 -3.77 5.76
CA MET A 66 -0.04 -4.57 4.71
C MET A 66 0.65 -3.67 3.70
N MET A 67 1.73 -4.16 3.10
CA MET A 67 2.49 -3.44 2.09
C MET A 67 3.03 -4.44 1.07
N ALA A 68 2.74 -4.20 -0.21
CA ALA A 68 3.23 -5.04 -1.30
C ALA A 68 4.30 -4.30 -2.10
N LEU A 69 5.43 -4.95 -2.29
CA LEU A 69 6.59 -4.41 -2.99
C LEU A 69 6.88 -5.23 -4.25
N SER A 70 7.36 -4.57 -5.29
CA SER A 70 7.80 -5.23 -6.52
C SER A 70 8.93 -4.43 -7.17
N ASP A 71 9.50 -4.98 -8.26
CA ASP A 71 10.49 -4.27 -9.06
C ASP A 71 10.23 -4.53 -10.55
N ASP A 72 10.69 -3.60 -11.40
CA ASP A 72 10.57 -3.72 -12.84
C ASP A 72 11.92 -3.59 -13.56
N SER A 73 13.00 -3.94 -12.88
CA SER A 73 14.39 -3.89 -13.33
C SER A 73 15.03 -2.49 -13.38
N GLN A 74 14.24 -1.41 -13.32
CA GLN A 74 14.77 -0.05 -13.34
C GLN A 74 14.46 0.71 -12.06
N VAL A 75 13.25 0.55 -11.55
CA VAL A 75 12.83 1.16 -10.28
C VAL A 75 12.12 0.12 -9.44
N ASP A 76 12.05 0.37 -8.16
CA ASP A 76 11.29 -0.45 -7.24
C ASP A 76 9.95 0.22 -6.96
N TRP A 77 8.95 -0.60 -6.62
CA TRP A 77 7.58 -0.13 -6.46
C TRP A 77 7.00 -0.50 -5.11
N ILE A 78 6.24 0.43 -4.55
CA ILE A 78 5.26 0.13 -3.51
C ILE A 78 3.91 0.04 -4.22
N ASP A 79 3.44 -1.18 -4.43
CA ASP A 79 2.19 -1.43 -5.17
C ASP A 79 0.97 -1.25 -4.29
N GLN A 80 1.08 -1.60 -3.01
CA GLN A 80 -0.02 -1.54 -2.05
C GLN A 80 0.54 -1.09 -0.70
N LEU A 81 -0.18 -0.22 -0.01
CA LEU A 81 0.11 0.16 1.37
C LEU A 81 -1.20 0.56 2.03
N TYR A 82 -1.71 -0.29 2.90
CA TYR A 82 -2.99 -0.08 3.57
C TYR A 82 -2.89 -0.37 5.05
N LEU A 83 -3.59 0.43 5.85
CA LEU A 83 -3.73 0.24 7.29
C LEU A 83 -5.20 0.05 7.62
N HIS A 84 -5.48 -0.78 8.63
CA HIS A 84 -6.83 -0.84 9.18
C HIS A 84 -7.22 0.56 9.68
N PRO A 85 -8.46 1.02 9.42
CA PRO A 85 -8.87 2.38 9.82
C PRO A 85 -8.69 2.69 11.30
N ALA A 86 -8.82 1.69 12.16
CA ALA A 86 -8.70 1.86 13.61
C ALA A 86 -7.30 2.26 14.08
N VAL A 87 -6.25 2.05 13.26
CA VAL A 87 -4.86 2.26 13.68
C VAL A 87 -4.16 3.38 12.90
N VAL A 88 -4.88 4.10 12.06
CA VAL A 88 -4.34 5.24 11.33
C VAL A 88 -3.90 6.33 12.32
N GLY A 89 -2.78 6.97 12.05
CA GLY A 89 -2.24 8.02 12.91
C GLY A 89 -1.36 7.51 14.06
N GLN A 90 -1.06 6.21 14.10
CA GLN A 90 -0.23 5.61 15.16
C GLN A 90 1.18 5.24 14.67
N ASN A 91 1.66 5.89 13.63
CA ASN A 91 3.03 5.75 13.11
C ASN A 91 3.30 4.40 12.41
N ILE A 92 2.28 3.60 12.14
CA ILE A 92 2.46 2.28 11.51
C ILE A 92 2.82 2.43 10.03
N GLY A 93 2.16 3.35 9.34
CA GLY A 93 2.49 3.65 7.94
C GLY A 93 3.93 4.10 7.77
N THR A 94 4.44 4.91 8.68
CA THR A 94 5.84 5.35 8.70
C THR A 94 6.78 4.15 8.87
N GLN A 95 6.47 3.23 9.78
CA GLN A 95 7.29 2.03 9.99
C GLN A 95 7.34 1.16 8.74
N LEU A 96 6.20 0.96 8.07
CA LEU A 96 6.16 0.21 6.81
C LEU A 96 6.97 0.90 5.72
N LEU A 97 6.81 2.21 5.58
CA LEU A 97 7.52 2.98 4.55
C LEU A 97 9.03 2.96 4.79
N GLU A 98 9.48 3.08 6.05
CA GLU A 98 10.90 2.98 6.39
C GLU A 98 11.45 1.59 6.06
N ARG A 99 10.67 0.53 6.30
CA ARG A 99 11.07 -0.83 5.91
C ARG A 99 11.23 -0.94 4.39
N ALA A 100 10.32 -0.35 3.61
CA ALA A 100 10.45 -0.33 2.16
C ALA A 100 11.75 0.36 1.72
N LYS A 101 12.07 1.51 2.32
CA LYS A 101 13.31 2.23 2.02
C LYS A 101 14.56 1.43 2.38
N GLN A 102 14.49 0.58 3.39
CA GLN A 102 15.61 -0.29 3.77
C GLN A 102 15.78 -1.48 2.82
N GLN A 103 14.68 -2.00 2.30
CA GLN A 103 14.70 -3.19 1.44
C GLN A 103 14.90 -2.86 -0.04
N LEU A 104 14.44 -1.71 -0.48
CA LEU A 104 14.42 -1.34 -1.90
C LEU A 104 15.65 -0.50 -2.27
N GLY A 105 15.88 -0.40 -3.57
CA GLY A 105 16.96 0.39 -4.13
C GLY A 105 16.72 1.91 -4.00
N PRO A 106 17.56 2.73 -4.65
CA PRO A 106 17.54 4.17 -4.41
C PRO A 106 16.31 4.89 -5.01
N VAL A 107 15.63 4.29 -5.99
CA VAL A 107 14.47 4.90 -6.63
C VAL A 107 13.24 4.05 -6.37
N ILE A 108 12.27 4.63 -5.70
CA ILE A 108 11.02 3.97 -5.33
C ILE A 108 9.86 4.78 -5.90
N ARG A 109 8.93 4.12 -6.56
CA ARG A 109 7.72 4.76 -7.12
C ARG A 109 6.46 4.15 -6.56
N LEU A 110 5.40 4.93 -6.58
CA LEU A 110 4.06 4.51 -6.19
C LEU A 110 3.01 5.39 -6.85
N TYR A 111 1.79 4.85 -6.96
CA TYR A 111 0.63 5.63 -7.37
C TYR A 111 -0.29 5.86 -6.18
N THR A 112 -0.90 7.03 -6.12
CA THR A 112 -2.01 7.31 -5.22
C THR A 112 -3.04 8.17 -5.94
N PHE A 113 -4.29 8.16 -5.48
CA PHE A 113 -5.33 8.97 -6.12
C PHE A 113 -5.15 10.44 -5.76
N GLN A 114 -5.40 11.32 -6.74
CA GLN A 114 -5.27 12.78 -6.53
C GLN A 114 -6.18 13.27 -5.40
N ALA A 115 -7.37 12.67 -5.26
CA ALA A 115 -8.33 13.04 -4.23
C ALA A 115 -7.93 12.58 -2.83
N ASN A 116 -6.95 11.68 -2.70
CA ASN A 116 -6.50 11.17 -1.41
C ASN A 116 -5.47 12.13 -0.80
N ALA A 117 -5.94 13.25 -0.28
CA ALA A 117 -5.08 14.31 0.24
C ALA A 117 -4.22 13.83 1.42
N ALA A 118 -4.76 12.97 2.28
CA ALA A 118 -4.02 12.47 3.44
C ALA A 118 -2.82 11.61 3.01
N SER A 119 -3.00 10.71 2.05
CA SER A 119 -1.91 9.89 1.53
C SER A 119 -0.86 10.75 0.81
N ARG A 120 -1.31 11.73 0.02
CA ARG A 120 -0.40 12.64 -0.66
C ARG A 120 0.50 13.38 0.34
N ARG A 121 -0.09 13.93 1.41
CA ARG A 121 0.68 14.60 2.47
C ARG A 121 1.63 13.64 3.15
N PHE A 122 1.20 12.42 3.41
CA PHE A 122 2.02 11.39 4.04
C PHE A 122 3.27 11.08 3.20
N TYR A 123 3.09 10.80 1.91
CA TYR A 123 4.24 10.51 1.05
C TYR A 123 5.17 11.71 0.87
N GLU A 124 4.61 12.91 0.74
CA GLU A 124 5.42 14.13 0.60
C GLU A 124 6.25 14.42 1.84
N ARG A 125 5.70 14.16 3.05
CA ARG A 125 6.48 14.28 4.28
C ARG A 125 7.65 13.30 4.34
N HIS A 126 7.55 12.19 3.65
CA HIS A 126 8.58 11.15 3.65
C HIS A 126 9.51 11.23 2.45
N GLY A 127 9.52 12.35 1.74
CA GLY A 127 10.49 12.62 0.69
C GLY A 127 10.06 12.18 -0.70
N PHE A 128 8.84 11.71 -0.87
CA PHE A 128 8.30 11.41 -2.19
C PHE A 128 7.82 12.69 -2.86
N ARG A 129 8.02 12.80 -4.18
CA ARG A 129 7.61 13.94 -4.98
C ARG A 129 6.67 13.51 -6.10
N PRO A 130 5.60 14.29 -6.39
CA PRO A 130 4.74 13.97 -7.53
C PRO A 130 5.49 14.24 -8.83
N ILE A 131 5.49 13.29 -9.76
CA ILE A 131 6.17 13.42 -11.04
C ILE A 131 5.23 13.37 -12.23
N THR A 132 4.06 12.74 -12.12
CA THR A 132 3.10 12.68 -13.22
C THR A 132 1.68 12.60 -12.67
N PHE A 133 0.79 13.45 -13.19
CA PHE A 133 -0.64 13.43 -12.88
C PHE A 133 -1.37 12.85 -14.08
N SER A 134 -2.34 11.96 -13.83
CA SER A 134 -3.17 11.38 -14.88
C SER A 134 -4.65 11.55 -14.57
N ASP A 135 -5.48 11.48 -15.63
CA ASP A 135 -6.93 11.57 -15.48
C ASP A 135 -7.58 10.25 -15.03
N GLY A 136 -6.78 9.22 -14.87
CA GLY A 136 -7.26 7.92 -14.39
C GLY A 136 -7.79 6.98 -15.46
N HIS A 137 -7.73 7.35 -16.75
CA HIS A 137 -8.28 6.50 -17.80
C HIS A 137 -7.61 5.13 -17.90
N ALA A 138 -6.37 5.01 -17.42
CA ALA A 138 -5.58 3.77 -17.48
C ALA A 138 -5.69 2.90 -16.22
N ASN A 139 -6.32 3.38 -15.14
CA ASN A 139 -6.48 2.56 -13.94
C ASN A 139 -7.88 1.96 -13.84
N GLU A 140 -8.02 0.88 -13.05
CA GLU A 140 -9.28 0.14 -12.94
C GLU A 140 -10.43 0.97 -12.40
N GLU A 141 -10.16 1.90 -11.50
CA GLU A 141 -11.17 2.73 -10.85
C GLU A 141 -11.59 3.91 -11.72
N HIS A 142 -10.87 4.18 -12.82
CA HIS A 142 -11.06 5.36 -13.67
C HIS A 142 -11.06 6.66 -12.83
N CYS A 143 -10.16 6.73 -11.87
CA CYS A 143 -10.06 7.84 -10.93
C CYS A 143 -8.71 8.53 -11.09
N PRO A 144 -8.67 9.87 -11.19
CA PRO A 144 -7.41 10.58 -11.36
C PRO A 144 -6.38 10.20 -10.31
N ASP A 145 -5.17 9.87 -10.76
CA ASP A 145 -4.08 9.45 -9.90
C ASP A 145 -2.84 10.32 -10.08
N VAL A 146 -1.84 10.07 -9.25
CA VAL A 146 -0.56 10.75 -9.32
C VAL A 146 0.55 9.74 -9.05
N LEU A 147 1.59 9.79 -9.89
CA LEU A 147 2.79 8.97 -9.73
C LEU A 147 3.78 9.74 -8.85
N TYR A 148 4.17 9.13 -7.74
CA TYR A 148 5.16 9.66 -6.82
C TYR A 148 6.48 8.92 -6.95
N GLU A 149 7.57 9.63 -6.69
CA GLU A 149 8.91 9.06 -6.69
C GLU A 149 9.69 9.52 -5.46
N PHE A 150 10.35 8.56 -4.82
CA PHE A 150 11.41 8.83 -3.85
C PHE A 150 12.74 8.46 -4.51
N ASN A 151 13.70 9.40 -4.49
CA ASN A 151 15.04 9.15 -5.02
C ASN A 151 16.06 9.49 -3.94
N ARG A 152 16.74 8.45 -3.42
CA ARG A 152 17.70 8.61 -2.33
C ARG A 152 18.89 9.47 -2.73
N ASN A 153 19.21 9.51 -4.00
CA ASN A 153 20.38 10.21 -4.52
C ASN A 153 20.05 11.62 -5.05
N GLY A 154 18.86 12.06 -4.87
CA GLY A 154 18.46 13.36 -5.35
C GLY A 154 17.04 13.60 -5.48
#